data_614e9e1fca2b0e28e0be11f7f7b5d61f
#
_entry.id   614e9e1fca2b0e28e0be11f7f7b5d61f
#
_cell.length_a   1.000
_cell.length_b   1.000
_cell.length_c   1.000
_cell.angle_alpha   90.00
_cell.angle_beta   90.00
_cell.angle_gamma   90.00
#
_symmetry.space_group_name_H-M   'P 1'
#
loop_
_entity.id
_entity.type
_entity.pdbx_description
1 polymer ?
#
loop_
_entity_poly.entity_id
_entity_poly.type
_entity_poly.pdbx_seq_one_letter_code
_entity_poly.pdbx_strand_id
1 'polypeptide(L)'
;MNEVKRINYLHSEINNVFHEMSQQMGLSDSVSCILYTICNFGDSCMLTDIINMTGIPKQTVNSALRKMEGDGYLQLETTQTRRKKVVLTEEGKLLARKTAEQMIRMENEIYASWTEEERQLHLALTQRYLDQLKEKAKELHR
;
A
#
# COMPACT_ATOMS: atom_id res chain seq x y z
N MET A 1 -3.06 18.62 -23.37
CA MET A 1 -2.48 18.24 -22.06
C MET A 1 -1.09 17.66 -22.32
N ASN A 2 -0.07 18.15 -21.62
CA ASN A 2 1.27 17.60 -21.80
C ASN A 2 1.35 16.20 -21.17
N GLU A 3 2.43 15.49 -21.50
CA GLU A 3 2.61 14.10 -21.08
C GLU A 3 2.67 13.94 -19.56
N VAL A 4 3.33 14.85 -18.86
CA VAL A 4 3.45 14.80 -17.39
C VAL A 4 2.07 14.95 -16.73
N LYS A 5 1.27 15.91 -17.20
CA LYS A 5 -0.10 16.09 -16.69
C LYS A 5 -0.95 14.84 -16.94
N ARG A 6 -0.79 14.24 -18.13
CA ARG A 6 -1.55 13.05 -18.47
C ARG A 6 -1.18 11.87 -17.58
N ILE A 7 0.11 11.65 -17.33
CA ILE A 7 0.57 10.60 -16.41
C ILE A 7 0.02 10.84 -15.00
N ASN A 8 0.09 12.08 -14.52
CA ASN A 8 -0.42 12.41 -13.18
C ASN A 8 -1.94 12.19 -13.09
N TYR A 9 -2.66 12.53 -14.15
CA TYR A 9 -4.10 12.29 -14.21
C TYR A 9 -4.42 10.79 -14.16
N LEU A 10 -3.66 9.97 -14.91
CA LEU A 10 -3.84 8.52 -14.89
C LEU A 10 -3.56 7.93 -13.52
N HIS A 11 -2.51 8.39 -12.84
CA HIS A 11 -2.22 7.97 -11.47
C HIS A 11 -3.36 8.31 -10.52
N SER A 12 -3.94 9.52 -10.67
CA SER A 12 -5.08 9.93 -9.85
C SER A 12 -6.30 9.06 -10.11
N GLU A 13 -6.55 8.72 -11.38
CA GLU A 13 -7.66 7.82 -11.72
C GLU A 13 -7.46 6.42 -11.14
N ILE A 14 -6.22 5.90 -11.18
CA ILE A 14 -5.89 4.62 -10.56
C ILE A 14 -6.20 4.66 -9.06
N ASN A 15 -5.78 5.72 -8.38
CA ASN A 15 -6.03 5.89 -6.95
C ASN A 15 -7.55 5.97 -6.67
N ASN A 16 -8.32 6.63 -7.53
CA ASN A 16 -9.76 6.71 -7.39
C ASN A 16 -10.43 5.33 -7.53
N VAL A 17 -9.94 4.48 -8.42
CA VAL A 17 -10.46 3.11 -8.56
C VAL A 17 -10.22 2.31 -7.28
N PHE A 18 -9.02 2.42 -6.70
CA PHE A 18 -8.72 1.75 -5.42
C PHE A 18 -9.61 2.26 -4.30
N HIS A 19 -9.86 3.58 -4.25
CA HIS A 19 -10.77 4.18 -3.28
C HIS A 19 -12.19 3.61 -3.42
N GLU A 20 -12.70 3.53 -4.65
CA GLU A 20 -14.03 2.96 -4.93
C GLU A 20 -14.11 1.49 -4.51
N MET A 21 -13.07 0.70 -4.83
CA MET A 21 -13.02 -0.71 -4.40
C MET A 21 -13.06 -0.83 -2.88
N SER A 22 -12.28 0.00 -2.18
CA SER A 22 -12.28 0.02 -0.71
C SER A 22 -13.67 0.31 -0.16
N GLN A 23 -14.36 1.28 -0.71
CA GLN A 23 -15.73 1.63 -0.29
C GLN A 23 -16.70 0.48 -0.53
N GLN A 24 -16.62 -0.18 -1.69
CA GLN A 24 -17.47 -1.33 -2.01
C GLN A 24 -17.21 -2.49 -1.05
N MET A 25 -16.00 -2.62 -0.54
CA MET A 25 -15.63 -3.65 0.44
C MET A 25 -15.95 -3.24 1.88
N GLY A 26 -16.48 -2.04 2.09
CA GLY A 26 -16.82 -1.54 3.43
C GLY A 26 -15.63 -1.09 4.25
N LEU A 27 -14.51 -0.77 3.61
CA LEU A 27 -13.28 -0.34 4.29
C LEU A 27 -13.05 1.15 4.10
N SER A 28 -12.52 1.81 5.15
CA SER A 28 -11.94 3.14 4.98
C SER A 28 -10.65 3.02 4.18
N ASP A 29 -10.22 4.13 3.56
CA ASP A 29 -8.98 4.14 2.78
C ASP A 29 -7.78 3.77 3.66
N SER A 30 -7.73 4.27 4.89
CA SER A 30 -6.62 3.98 5.80
C SER A 30 -6.54 2.50 6.14
N VAL A 31 -7.67 1.86 6.48
CA VAL A 31 -7.73 0.44 6.79
C VAL A 31 -7.36 -0.38 5.56
N SER A 32 -7.88 -0.01 4.40
CA SER A 32 -7.59 -0.68 3.14
C SER A 32 -6.09 -0.65 2.82
N CYS A 33 -5.45 0.53 2.92
CA CYS A 33 -4.01 0.68 2.68
C CYS A 33 -3.18 -0.14 3.67
N ILE A 34 -3.58 -0.18 4.93
CA ILE A 34 -2.87 -0.94 5.96
C ILE A 34 -2.97 -2.44 5.68
N LEU A 35 -4.17 -2.94 5.40
CA LEU A 35 -4.35 -4.36 5.06
C LEU A 35 -3.59 -4.73 3.80
N TYR A 36 -3.65 -3.89 2.79
CA TYR A 36 -2.92 -4.10 1.54
C TYR A 36 -1.41 -4.21 1.79
N THR A 37 -0.87 -3.32 2.61
CA THR A 37 0.56 -3.34 2.94
C THR A 37 0.93 -4.61 3.72
N ILE A 38 0.15 -4.97 4.73
CA ILE A 38 0.41 -6.19 5.51
C ILE A 38 0.38 -7.42 4.60
N CYS A 39 -0.59 -7.51 3.70
CA CYS A 39 -0.71 -8.64 2.77
C CYS A 39 0.49 -8.74 1.83
N ASN A 40 1.06 -7.61 1.41
CA ASN A 40 2.26 -7.60 0.58
C ASN A 40 3.50 -8.14 1.30
N PHE A 41 3.51 -8.08 2.64
CA PHE A 41 4.58 -8.63 3.47
C PHE A 41 4.27 -10.02 4.05
N GLY A 42 3.15 -10.63 3.64
CA GLY A 42 2.61 -11.85 4.23
C GLY A 42 1.50 -11.50 5.21
N ASP A 43 1.49 -12.10 6.40
CA ASP A 43 0.45 -11.82 7.40
C ASP A 43 0.95 -10.92 8.54
N SER A 44 2.14 -10.39 8.40
CA SER A 44 2.75 -9.48 9.39
C SER A 44 3.78 -8.57 8.73
N CYS A 45 3.99 -7.42 9.33
CA CYS A 45 5.03 -6.49 8.90
C CYS A 45 5.39 -5.58 10.08
N MET A 46 6.47 -4.83 9.92
CA MET A 46 6.84 -3.84 10.91
C MET A 46 5.97 -2.59 10.77
N LEU A 47 5.69 -1.92 11.88
CA LEU A 47 4.95 -0.65 11.84
C LEU A 47 5.62 0.37 10.92
N THR A 48 6.95 0.42 10.93
CA THR A 48 7.72 1.31 10.05
C THR A 48 7.46 1.04 8.58
N ASP A 49 7.24 -0.23 8.20
CA ASP A 49 6.92 -0.58 6.82
C ASP A 49 5.59 0.04 6.39
N ILE A 50 4.59 0.00 7.26
CA ILE A 50 3.29 0.59 6.98
C ILE A 50 3.42 2.10 6.79
N ILE A 51 4.13 2.77 7.68
CA ILE A 51 4.33 4.22 7.61
C ILE A 51 5.06 4.60 6.32
N ASN A 52 6.13 3.86 5.98
CA ASN A 52 6.95 4.16 4.80
C ASN A 52 6.23 3.84 3.48
N MET A 53 5.48 2.74 3.44
CA MET A 53 4.85 2.27 2.21
C MET A 53 3.55 2.99 1.88
N THR A 54 2.81 3.45 2.89
CA THR A 54 1.50 4.06 2.66
C THR A 54 1.54 5.56 2.41
N GLY A 55 2.55 6.25 2.93
CA GLY A 55 2.59 7.72 2.89
C GLY A 55 1.50 8.39 3.72
N ILE A 56 0.73 7.62 4.47
CA ILE A 56 -0.31 8.16 5.36
C ILE A 56 0.35 8.78 6.59
N PRO A 57 -0.15 9.91 7.10
CA PRO A 57 0.39 10.50 8.31
C PRO A 57 0.42 9.50 9.47
N LYS A 58 1.51 9.54 10.24
CA LYS A 58 1.73 8.60 11.34
C LYS A 58 0.55 8.54 12.32
N GLN A 59 -0.04 9.68 12.65
CA GLN A 59 -1.21 9.72 13.55
C GLN A 59 -2.40 8.97 12.98
N THR A 60 -2.64 9.10 11.67
CA THR A 60 -3.74 8.42 11.00
C THR A 60 -3.51 6.91 10.99
N VAL A 61 -2.27 6.47 10.72
CA VAL A 61 -1.89 5.06 10.78
C VAL A 61 -2.13 4.51 12.19
N ASN A 62 -1.64 5.21 13.21
CA ASN A 62 -1.80 4.77 14.61
C ASN A 62 -3.26 4.69 15.02
N SER A 63 -4.09 5.65 14.62
CA SER A 63 -5.53 5.63 14.92
C SER A 63 -6.24 4.45 14.26
N ALA A 64 -5.92 4.19 12.98
CA ALA A 64 -6.50 3.08 12.25
C ALA A 64 -6.07 1.73 12.86
N LEU A 65 -4.78 1.60 13.24
CA LEU A 65 -4.28 0.38 13.86
C LEU A 65 -4.95 0.10 15.20
N ARG A 66 -5.16 1.13 16.02
CA ARG A 66 -5.87 0.98 17.30
C ARG A 66 -7.29 0.48 17.10
N LYS A 67 -7.97 1.04 16.12
CA LYS A 67 -9.33 0.60 15.78
C LYS A 67 -9.34 -0.84 15.33
N MET A 68 -8.43 -1.21 14.44
CA MET A 68 -8.33 -2.58 13.93
C MET A 68 -7.97 -3.57 15.03
N GLU A 69 -7.11 -3.18 15.96
CA GLU A 69 -6.76 -4.00 17.11
C GLU A 69 -7.97 -4.18 18.03
N GLY A 70 -8.70 -3.10 18.29
CA GLY A 70 -9.93 -3.15 19.11
C GLY A 70 -11.01 -4.01 18.47
N ASP A 71 -11.08 -4.04 17.14
CA ASP A 71 -12.04 -4.85 16.40
C ASP A 71 -11.58 -6.31 16.24
N GLY A 72 -10.39 -6.65 16.73
CA GLY A 72 -9.89 -8.02 16.74
C GLY A 72 -9.20 -8.47 15.46
N TYR A 73 -8.85 -7.57 14.56
CA TYR A 73 -8.25 -7.92 13.27
C TYR A 73 -6.73 -8.06 13.29
N LEU A 74 -6.08 -7.42 14.26
CA LEU A 74 -4.62 -7.49 14.35
C LEU A 74 -4.16 -7.33 15.79
N GLN A 75 -2.88 -7.64 15.99
CA GLN A 75 -2.20 -7.45 17.26
C GLN A 75 -0.89 -6.71 17.02
N LEU A 76 -0.56 -5.84 17.96
CA LEU A 76 0.72 -5.14 17.97
C LEU A 76 1.65 -5.87 18.93
N GLU A 77 2.79 -6.34 18.43
CA GLU A 77 3.79 -7.02 19.22
C GLU A 77 5.04 -6.16 19.32
N THR A 78 5.69 -6.16 20.48
CA THR A 78 6.98 -5.50 20.65
C THR A 78 8.07 -6.56 20.43
N THR A 79 8.94 -6.32 19.44
CA THR A 79 10.06 -7.23 19.16
C THR A 79 11.18 -7.05 20.16
N GLN A 80 12.19 -7.94 20.12
CA GLN A 80 13.37 -7.85 20.97
C GLN A 80 14.14 -6.55 20.80
N THR A 81 14.05 -5.95 19.61
CA THR A 81 14.69 -4.66 19.31
C THR A 81 13.80 -3.47 19.65
N ARG A 82 12.73 -3.68 20.39
CA ARG A 82 11.72 -2.68 20.77
C ARG A 82 10.96 -2.04 19.62
N ARG A 83 11.01 -2.65 18.45
CA ARG A 83 10.22 -2.22 17.30
C ARG A 83 8.84 -2.85 17.37
N LYS A 84 7.84 -2.12 16.88
CA LYS A 84 6.47 -2.63 16.81
C LYS A 84 6.27 -3.46 15.56
N LYS A 85 5.74 -4.65 15.73
CA LYS A 85 5.34 -5.55 14.66
C LYS A 85 3.83 -5.65 14.65
N VAL A 86 3.23 -5.59 13.46
CA VAL A 86 1.79 -5.71 13.25
C VAL A 86 1.51 -7.10 12.70
N VAL A 87 0.66 -7.87 13.39
CA VAL A 87 0.35 -9.25 13.02
C VAL A 87 -1.16 -9.40 12.88
N LEU A 88 -1.61 -9.95 11.75
CA LEU A 88 -3.04 -10.26 11.57
C LEU A 88 -3.46 -11.42 12.45
N THR A 89 -4.62 -11.28 13.08
CA THR A 89 -5.29 -12.40 13.75
C THR A 89 -5.95 -13.29 12.69
N GLU A 90 -6.53 -14.41 13.12
CA GLU A 90 -7.29 -15.26 12.19
C GLU A 90 -8.46 -14.49 11.56
N GLU A 91 -9.14 -13.66 12.34
CA GLU A 91 -10.21 -12.80 11.83
C GLU A 91 -9.69 -11.75 10.86
N GLY A 92 -8.52 -11.19 11.14
CA GLY A 92 -7.85 -10.26 10.24
C GLY A 92 -7.46 -10.91 8.93
N LYS A 93 -6.99 -12.15 8.96
CA LYS A 93 -6.68 -12.92 7.75
C LYS A 93 -7.92 -13.18 6.91
N LEU A 94 -9.05 -13.49 7.55
CA LEU A 94 -10.32 -13.67 6.85
C LEU A 94 -10.77 -12.37 6.18
N LEU A 95 -10.67 -11.26 6.88
CA LEU A 95 -10.98 -9.95 6.30
C LEU A 95 -10.08 -9.65 5.12
N ALA A 96 -8.77 -9.88 5.27
CA ALA A 96 -7.79 -9.64 4.21
C ALA A 96 -8.08 -10.46 2.96
N ARG A 97 -8.46 -11.73 3.11
CA ARG A 97 -8.81 -12.59 1.95
C ARG A 97 -9.98 -12.05 1.15
N LYS A 98 -10.93 -11.42 1.82
CA LYS A 98 -12.13 -10.86 1.17
C LYS A 98 -11.89 -9.48 0.58
N THR A 99 -10.83 -8.81 0.95
CA THR A 99 -10.61 -7.41 0.61
C THR A 99 -9.23 -7.19 -0.04
N ALA A 100 -8.20 -6.90 0.74
CA ALA A 100 -6.88 -6.55 0.22
C ALA A 100 -6.27 -7.63 -0.68
N GLU A 101 -6.43 -8.90 -0.35
CA GLU A 101 -5.92 -9.98 -1.19
C GLU A 101 -6.60 -10.03 -2.56
N GLN A 102 -7.86 -9.63 -2.64
CA GLN A 102 -8.56 -9.53 -3.92
C GLN A 102 -7.95 -8.43 -4.80
N MET A 103 -7.62 -7.30 -4.21
CA MET A 103 -6.94 -6.21 -4.93
C MET A 103 -5.58 -6.66 -5.45
N ILE A 104 -4.79 -7.33 -4.63
CA ILE A 104 -3.48 -7.86 -5.02
C ILE A 104 -3.63 -8.86 -6.15
N ARG A 105 -4.62 -9.74 -6.06
CA ARG A 105 -4.90 -10.70 -7.13
C ARG A 105 -5.22 -10.01 -8.45
N MET A 106 -6.07 -8.98 -8.41
CA MET A 106 -6.42 -8.22 -9.61
C MET A 106 -5.19 -7.58 -10.25
N GLU A 107 -4.32 -6.99 -9.45
CA GLU A 107 -3.08 -6.39 -9.93
C GLU A 107 -2.18 -7.44 -10.57
N ASN A 108 -2.02 -8.59 -9.92
CA ASN A 108 -1.20 -9.67 -10.46
C ASN A 108 -1.76 -10.22 -11.76
N GLU A 109 -3.08 -10.33 -11.88
CA GLU A 109 -3.73 -10.78 -13.11
C GLU A 109 -3.50 -9.78 -14.25
N ILE A 110 -3.58 -8.48 -13.96
CA ILE A 110 -3.30 -7.44 -14.95
C ILE A 110 -1.86 -7.57 -15.45
N TYR A 111 -0.89 -7.62 -14.52
CA TYR A 111 0.52 -7.75 -14.89
C TYR A 111 0.81 -9.04 -15.64
N ALA A 112 0.15 -10.15 -15.26
CA ALA A 112 0.31 -11.43 -15.94
C ALA A 112 -0.19 -11.39 -17.39
N SER A 113 -1.13 -10.49 -17.70
CA SER A 113 -1.63 -10.33 -19.07
C SER A 113 -0.69 -9.53 -19.97
N TRP A 114 0.28 -8.84 -19.40
CA TRP A 114 1.30 -8.10 -20.14
C TRP A 114 2.44 -9.06 -20.53
N THR A 115 3.18 -8.70 -21.58
CA THR A 115 4.38 -9.48 -21.91
C THR A 115 5.46 -9.26 -20.86
N GLU A 116 6.41 -10.18 -20.78
CA GLU A 116 7.54 -10.03 -19.86
C GLU A 116 8.32 -8.75 -20.16
N GLU A 117 8.52 -8.44 -21.45
CA GLU A 117 9.22 -7.22 -21.87
C GLU A 117 8.49 -5.96 -21.37
N GLU A 118 7.17 -5.94 -21.49
CA GLU A 118 6.36 -4.82 -21.02
C GLU A 118 6.47 -4.65 -19.50
N ARG A 119 6.40 -5.74 -18.75
CA ARG A 119 6.55 -5.69 -17.29
C ARG A 119 7.92 -5.18 -16.89
N GLN A 120 8.97 -5.69 -17.52
CA GLN A 120 10.34 -5.26 -17.23
C GLN A 120 10.55 -3.79 -17.56
N LEU A 121 10.03 -3.35 -18.70
CA LEU A 121 10.13 -1.94 -19.12
C LEU A 121 9.38 -1.01 -18.14
N HIS A 122 8.18 -1.38 -17.74
CA HIS A 122 7.39 -0.61 -16.80
C HIS A 122 8.12 -0.46 -15.46
N LEU A 123 8.66 -1.56 -14.96
CA LEU A 123 9.42 -1.56 -13.71
C LEU A 123 10.67 -0.68 -13.82
N ALA A 124 11.43 -0.84 -14.89
CA ALA A 124 12.68 -0.08 -15.11
C ALA A 124 12.41 1.42 -15.24
N LEU A 125 11.39 1.80 -16.01
CA LEU A 125 11.04 3.21 -16.20
C LEU A 125 10.50 3.84 -14.91
N THR A 126 9.70 3.10 -14.15
CA THR A 126 9.17 3.57 -12.88
C THR A 126 10.31 3.79 -11.88
N GLN A 127 11.25 2.84 -11.79
CA GLN A 127 12.42 2.98 -10.94
C GLN A 127 13.29 4.18 -11.35
N ARG A 128 13.52 4.34 -12.64
CA ARG A 128 14.31 5.47 -13.14
C ARG A 128 13.65 6.80 -12.81
N TYR A 129 12.34 6.90 -12.97
CA TYR A 129 11.59 8.10 -12.62
C TYR A 129 11.75 8.43 -11.13
N LEU A 130 11.59 7.42 -10.27
CA LEU A 130 11.75 7.59 -8.83
C LEU A 130 13.15 8.10 -8.47
N ASP A 131 14.18 7.47 -9.02
CA ASP A 131 15.57 7.83 -8.72
C ASP A 131 15.88 9.26 -9.16
N GLN A 132 15.43 9.64 -10.34
CA GLN A 132 15.62 10.98 -10.86
C GLN A 132 14.82 12.02 -10.07
N LEU A 133 13.60 11.67 -9.63
CA LEU A 133 12.80 12.55 -8.80
C LEU A 133 13.48 12.81 -7.45
N LYS A 134 14.03 11.76 -6.84
CA LYS A 134 14.80 11.90 -5.58
C LYS A 134 15.98 12.84 -5.74
N GLU A 135 16.71 12.73 -6.85
CA GLU A 135 17.83 13.64 -7.13
C GLU A 135 17.37 15.09 -7.28
N LYS A 136 16.27 15.29 -8.02
CA LYS A 136 15.70 16.64 -8.18
C LYS A 136 15.21 17.20 -6.84
N ALA A 137 14.61 16.38 -6.01
CA ALA A 137 14.09 16.80 -4.71
C ALA A 137 15.20 17.29 -3.78
N LYS A 138 16.42 16.77 -3.90
CA LYS A 138 17.57 17.24 -3.12
C LYS A 138 17.89 18.70 -3.38
N GLU A 139 17.58 19.22 -4.57
CA GLU A 139 17.82 20.60 -4.94
C GLU A 139 17.00 21.58 -4.09
N LEU A 140 15.87 21.13 -3.54
CA LEU A 140 15.00 21.96 -2.69
C LEU A 140 15.59 22.23 -1.31
N HIS A 141 16.60 21.47 -0.90
CA HIS A 141 17.22 21.59 0.42
C HIS A 141 18.53 22.40 0.39
N ARG A 142 18.87 22.96 -0.76
CA ARG A 142 20.08 23.78 -0.92
C ARG A 142 19.80 25.26 -0.69
#